data_045bb4e9565f789393acc52608a00920
#
_entry.id   045bb4e9565f789393acc52608a00920
#
_cell.length_a   1.000
_cell.length_b   1.000
_cell.length_c   1.000
_cell.angle_alpha   90.00
_cell.angle_beta   90.00
_cell.angle_gamma   90.00
#
_symmetry.space_group_name_H-M   'P 1'
#
loop_
_entity.id
_entity.type
_entity.pdbx_description
1 polymer ?
#
loop_
_entity_poly.entity_id
_entity_poly.type
_entity_poly.pdbx_seq_one_letter_code
_entity_poly.pdbx_strand_id
1 'polypeptide(L)'
;MRGGIYVLNFYSTIFVDQLKRGRKTATIRLGDKTTKYERGQVVWITVGFRHSPREKIFAAVIDDVETKKVGDLSPRDIEHDNPEFRRLEEEIKFLEQIYGRPVSPEDIVTVIRFSQIVEPPGAHFGNGETPRHN
;
A
#
# COMPACT_ATOMS: atom_id res chain seq x y z
N MET A 1 7.70 17.52 11.95
CA MET A 1 7.85 16.10 12.24
C MET A 1 6.50 15.43 12.37
N ARG A 2 6.39 14.27 11.82
CA ARG A 2 5.17 13.49 11.95
C ARG A 2 5.25 12.64 13.18
N GLY A 3 4.25 12.75 14.02
CA GLY A 3 4.15 11.90 15.19
C GLY A 3 3.14 10.81 14.99
N GLY A 4 3.17 9.80 15.82
CA GLY A 4 2.18 8.76 15.84
C GLY A 4 2.48 7.62 14.88
N ILE A 5 1.51 6.73 14.80
CA ILE A 5 1.60 5.51 14.00
C ILE A 5 0.85 5.73 12.70
N TYR A 6 1.52 5.44 11.61
CA TYR A 6 0.93 5.61 10.29
C TYR A 6 0.42 4.29 9.76
N VAL A 7 -0.67 4.36 9.05
CA VAL A 7 -1.35 3.19 8.51
C VAL A 7 -1.57 3.39 7.03
N LEU A 8 -1.31 2.35 6.26
CA LEU A 8 -1.67 2.29 4.86
C LEU A 8 -2.76 1.23 4.76
N ASN A 9 -4.00 1.69 4.71
CA ASN A 9 -5.15 0.79 4.79
C ASN A 9 -5.74 0.49 3.43
N PHE A 10 -6.11 -0.77 3.24
CA PHE A 10 -6.77 -1.25 2.03
C PHE A 10 -8.20 -1.65 2.37
N TYR A 11 -9.14 -1.26 1.51
CA TYR A 11 -10.56 -1.35 1.81
C TYR A 11 -11.23 -2.62 1.29
N SER A 12 -10.45 -3.58 0.80
CA SER A 12 -11.00 -4.81 0.28
C SER A 12 -10.20 -6.00 0.75
N THR A 13 -10.90 -7.04 1.19
CA THR A 13 -10.26 -8.27 1.64
C THR A 13 -9.60 -9.04 0.50
N ILE A 14 -9.90 -8.69 -0.75
CA ILE A 14 -9.24 -9.35 -1.89
C ILE A 14 -7.74 -9.12 -1.89
N PHE A 15 -7.29 -8.05 -1.23
CA PHE A 15 -5.86 -7.73 -1.20
C PHE A 15 -5.08 -8.49 -0.14
N VAL A 16 -5.76 -9.15 0.82
CA VAL A 16 -5.06 -9.82 1.92
C VAL A 16 -4.08 -10.85 1.38
N ASP A 17 -4.53 -11.71 0.50
CA ASP A 17 -3.70 -12.76 -0.07
C ASP A 17 -2.57 -12.19 -0.93
N GLN A 18 -2.90 -11.21 -1.76
CA GLN A 18 -1.91 -10.56 -2.62
C GLN A 18 -0.81 -9.88 -1.82
N LEU A 19 -1.19 -9.24 -0.70
CA LEU A 19 -0.25 -8.60 0.20
C LEU A 19 0.65 -9.63 0.88
N LYS A 20 0.04 -10.67 1.43
CA LYS A 20 0.78 -11.70 2.16
C LYS A 20 1.74 -12.47 1.26
N ARG A 21 1.40 -12.64 0.00
CA ARG A 21 2.25 -13.35 -0.96
C ARG A 21 3.27 -12.45 -1.64
N GLY A 22 3.28 -11.15 -1.30
CA GLY A 22 4.23 -10.23 -1.89
C GLY A 22 3.94 -9.88 -3.35
N ARG A 23 2.72 -10.11 -3.82
CA ARG A 23 2.34 -9.78 -5.18
C ARG A 23 1.87 -8.34 -5.32
N LYS A 24 1.27 -7.79 -4.26
CA LYS A 24 0.90 -6.39 -4.22
C LYS A 24 1.97 -5.65 -3.46
N THR A 25 2.75 -4.85 -4.17
CA THR A 25 3.90 -4.14 -3.60
C THR A 25 3.78 -2.62 -3.78
N ALA A 26 2.64 -2.16 -4.28
CA ALA A 26 2.38 -0.75 -4.44
C ALA A 26 0.89 -0.50 -4.31
N THR A 27 0.54 0.76 -4.11
CA THR A 27 -0.85 1.18 -4.13
C THR A 27 -0.95 2.47 -4.93
N ILE A 28 -2.03 2.58 -5.69
CA ILE A 28 -2.32 3.77 -6.48
C ILE A 28 -3.50 4.46 -5.82
N ARG A 29 -3.28 5.68 -5.34
CA ARG A 29 -4.27 6.47 -4.60
C ARG A 29 -4.62 7.71 -5.38
N LEU A 30 -5.91 7.99 -5.53
CA LEU A 30 -6.36 9.16 -6.26
C LEU A 30 -5.99 10.43 -5.49
N GLY A 31 -5.48 11.43 -6.21
CA GLY A 31 -5.06 12.69 -5.63
C GLY A 31 -3.59 12.70 -5.25
N ASP A 32 -3.16 13.82 -4.68
CA ASP A 32 -1.79 14.00 -4.22
C ASP A 32 -1.72 13.66 -2.74
N LYS A 33 -1.03 12.57 -2.40
CA LYS A 33 -0.88 12.10 -1.02
C LYS A 33 0.52 12.34 -0.47
N THR A 34 1.31 13.20 -1.11
CA THR A 34 2.71 13.40 -0.71
C THR A 34 2.85 14.11 0.63
N THR A 35 1.80 14.77 1.11
CA THR A 35 1.83 15.36 2.45
C THR A 35 1.53 14.32 3.53
N LYS A 36 0.98 13.19 3.16
CA LYS A 36 0.58 12.15 4.11
C LYS A 36 1.61 11.01 4.17
N TYR A 37 2.22 10.69 3.05
CA TYR A 37 3.18 9.59 2.98
C TYR A 37 4.48 10.06 2.39
N GLU A 38 5.59 9.52 2.89
CA GLU A 38 6.90 9.87 2.36
C GLU A 38 7.85 8.69 2.42
N ARG A 39 8.87 8.78 1.61
CA ARG A 39 9.89 7.74 1.51
C ARG A 39 10.57 7.55 2.86
N GLY A 40 10.80 6.29 3.23
CA GLY A 40 11.44 5.95 4.50
C GLY A 40 10.49 5.80 5.67
N GLN A 41 9.25 6.19 5.49
CA GLN A 41 8.26 6.10 6.55
C GLN A 41 7.90 4.64 6.81
N VAL A 42 7.78 4.27 8.09
CA VAL A 42 7.32 2.93 8.47
C VAL A 42 5.83 3.00 8.73
N VAL A 43 5.10 2.08 8.15
CA VAL A 43 3.63 2.04 8.24
C VAL A 43 3.17 0.62 8.58
N TRP A 44 1.98 0.53 9.18
CA TRP A 44 1.27 -0.74 9.24
C TRP A 44 0.44 -0.89 7.97
N ILE A 45 0.61 -2.00 7.28
CA ILE A 45 -0.29 -2.38 6.19
C ILE A 45 -1.49 -3.04 6.84
N THR A 46 -2.66 -2.48 6.60
CA THR A 46 -3.89 -2.96 7.21
C THR A 46 -4.96 -3.18 6.14
N VAL A 47 -5.92 -4.01 6.47
CA VAL A 47 -7.09 -4.23 5.62
C VAL A 47 -8.32 -4.07 6.50
N GLY A 48 -9.25 -3.24 6.07
CA GLY A 48 -10.48 -3.05 6.82
C GLY A 48 -11.39 -2.10 6.11
N PHE A 49 -12.65 -2.42 6.10
CA PHE A 49 -13.65 -1.59 5.47
C PHE A 49 -14.14 -0.55 6.49
N ARG A 50 -14.81 0.47 6.00
CA ARG A 50 -15.40 1.51 6.84
C ARG A 50 -16.22 0.87 7.96
N HIS A 51 -16.03 1.36 9.18
CA HIS A 51 -16.74 0.89 10.39
C HIS A 51 -16.41 -0.53 10.80
N SER A 52 -15.46 -1.19 10.15
CA SER A 52 -14.99 -2.51 10.57
C SER A 52 -13.64 -2.38 11.26
N PRO A 53 -13.30 -3.31 12.16
CA PRO A 53 -11.94 -3.36 12.68
C PRO A 53 -10.94 -3.58 11.55
N ARG A 54 -9.80 -2.90 11.66
CA ARG A 54 -8.73 -3.06 10.67
C ARG A 54 -7.83 -4.20 11.11
N GLU A 55 -7.57 -5.10 10.19
CA GLU A 55 -6.65 -6.20 10.43
C GLU A 55 -5.24 -5.77 10.02
N LYS A 56 -4.26 -5.92 10.93
CA LYS A 56 -2.87 -5.67 10.61
C LYS A 56 -2.32 -6.86 9.86
N ILE A 57 -1.73 -6.59 8.69
CA ILE A 57 -1.18 -7.64 7.86
C ILE A 57 0.33 -7.76 8.10
N PHE A 58 1.06 -6.65 7.98
CA PHE A 58 2.49 -6.60 8.28
C PHE A 58 2.92 -5.13 8.36
N ALA A 59 4.12 -4.92 8.92
CA ALA A 59 4.77 -3.62 8.91
C ALA A 59 5.55 -3.48 7.61
N ALA A 60 5.61 -2.27 7.08
CA ALA A 60 6.31 -2.01 5.83
C ALA A 60 7.04 -0.69 5.89
N VAL A 61 8.04 -0.55 5.05
CA VAL A 61 8.70 0.72 4.82
C VAL A 61 8.26 1.23 3.44
N ILE A 62 7.99 2.52 3.37
CA ILE A 62 7.66 3.16 2.10
C ILE A 62 8.95 3.40 1.33
N ASP A 63 9.06 2.77 0.18
CA ASP A 63 10.25 2.87 -0.66
C ASP A 63 10.22 4.09 -1.55
N ASP A 64 9.04 4.48 -2.01
CA ASP A 64 8.91 5.59 -2.95
C ASP A 64 7.47 6.12 -2.95
N VAL A 65 7.34 7.43 -3.16
CA VAL A 65 6.05 8.11 -3.29
C VAL A 65 6.15 9.02 -4.49
N GLU A 66 5.30 8.81 -5.47
CA GLU A 66 5.41 9.52 -6.74
C GLU A 66 4.03 9.92 -7.22
N THR A 67 3.86 11.18 -7.61
CA THR A 67 2.61 11.61 -8.27
C THR A 67 2.76 11.52 -9.77
N LYS A 68 1.70 11.17 -10.44
CA LYS A 68 1.65 11.18 -11.89
C LYS A 68 0.20 11.26 -12.35
N LYS A 69 -0.01 11.55 -13.62
CA LYS A 69 -1.34 11.46 -14.19
C LYS A 69 -1.72 9.99 -14.36
N VAL A 70 -3.01 9.71 -14.23
CA VAL A 70 -3.52 8.37 -14.45
C VAL A 70 -3.05 7.82 -15.81
N GLY A 71 -3.10 8.66 -16.86
CA GLY A 71 -2.68 8.24 -18.19
C GLY A 71 -1.21 7.90 -18.32
N ASP A 72 -0.39 8.32 -17.35
CA ASP A 72 1.04 8.06 -17.35
C ASP A 72 1.43 6.83 -16.52
N LEU A 73 0.45 6.15 -15.93
CA LEU A 73 0.74 4.93 -15.18
C LEU A 73 1.34 3.89 -16.14
N SER A 74 2.44 3.28 -15.69
CA SER A 74 3.08 2.23 -16.46
C SER A 74 2.39 0.89 -16.21
N PRO A 75 2.55 -0.07 -17.12
CA PRO A 75 2.04 -1.42 -16.86
C PRO A 75 2.56 -2.00 -15.55
N ARG A 76 3.79 -1.67 -15.17
CA ARG A 76 4.39 -2.13 -13.95
C ARG A 76 3.72 -1.52 -12.73
N ASP A 77 3.40 -0.22 -12.78
CA ASP A 77 2.66 0.44 -11.71
C ASP A 77 1.34 -0.28 -11.47
N ILE A 78 0.64 -0.58 -12.54
CA ILE A 78 -0.67 -1.22 -12.48
C ILE A 78 -0.56 -2.63 -11.90
N GLU A 79 0.39 -3.40 -12.39
CA GLU A 79 0.60 -4.77 -11.94
C GLU A 79 0.95 -4.83 -10.45
N HIS A 80 1.78 -3.92 -9.98
CA HIS A 80 2.19 -3.90 -8.57
C HIS A 80 1.06 -3.45 -7.66
N ASP A 81 0.12 -2.65 -8.17
CA ASP A 81 -1.08 -2.29 -7.43
C ASP A 81 -2.07 -3.45 -7.40
N ASN A 82 -2.24 -4.12 -8.53
CA ASN A 82 -3.12 -5.29 -8.58
C ASN A 82 -2.58 -6.26 -9.64
N PRO A 83 -2.03 -7.41 -9.21
CA PRO A 83 -1.44 -8.36 -10.15
C PRO A 83 -2.43 -8.99 -11.13
N GLU A 84 -3.74 -8.81 -10.89
CA GLU A 84 -4.77 -9.29 -11.80
C GLU A 84 -5.00 -8.34 -12.97
N PHE A 85 -4.54 -7.09 -12.86
CA PHE A 85 -4.76 -6.09 -13.90
C PHE A 85 -3.63 -6.13 -14.93
N ARG A 86 -4.02 -5.87 -16.18
CA ARG A 86 -3.07 -5.80 -17.30
C ARG A 86 -3.18 -4.50 -18.06
N ARG A 87 -4.29 -3.77 -17.91
CA ARG A 87 -4.57 -2.58 -18.71
C ARG A 87 -4.97 -1.41 -17.86
N LEU A 88 -4.69 -0.22 -18.39
CA LEU A 88 -5.05 1.03 -17.75
C LEU A 88 -6.55 1.12 -17.50
N GLU A 89 -7.37 0.65 -18.43
CA GLU A 89 -8.81 0.71 -18.29
C GLU A 89 -9.30 -0.05 -17.05
N GLU A 90 -8.64 -1.15 -16.72
CA GLU A 90 -8.99 -1.92 -15.53
C GLU A 90 -8.68 -1.13 -14.27
N GLU A 91 -7.53 -0.46 -14.25
CA GLU A 91 -7.13 0.38 -13.12
C GLU A 91 -8.09 1.55 -12.96
N ILE A 92 -8.46 2.20 -14.06
CA ILE A 92 -9.40 3.33 -14.02
C ILE A 92 -10.74 2.89 -13.45
N LYS A 93 -11.28 1.78 -13.92
CA LYS A 93 -12.54 1.26 -13.39
C LYS A 93 -12.46 0.98 -11.90
N PHE A 94 -11.36 0.40 -11.48
CA PHE A 94 -11.15 0.07 -10.08
C PHE A 94 -11.14 1.34 -9.22
N LEU A 95 -10.41 2.36 -9.67
CA LEU A 95 -10.37 3.63 -8.95
C LEU A 95 -11.75 4.29 -8.89
N GLU A 96 -12.50 4.20 -9.99
CA GLU A 96 -13.85 4.74 -10.01
C GLU A 96 -14.75 4.07 -8.99
N GLN A 97 -14.61 2.75 -8.84
CA GLN A 97 -15.39 2.00 -7.86
C GLN A 97 -15.03 2.40 -6.44
N ILE A 98 -13.72 2.52 -6.16
CA ILE A 98 -13.27 2.85 -4.81
C ILE A 98 -13.70 4.26 -4.41
N TYR A 99 -13.53 5.22 -5.32
CA TYR A 99 -13.74 6.63 -4.99
C TYR A 99 -15.13 7.13 -5.34
N GLY A 100 -15.93 6.32 -6.04
CA GLY A 100 -17.32 6.65 -6.34
C GLY A 100 -17.49 7.83 -7.27
N ARG A 101 -16.53 8.04 -8.20
CA ARG A 101 -16.62 9.11 -9.17
C ARG A 101 -15.87 8.75 -10.45
N PRO A 102 -16.16 9.45 -11.56
CA PRO A 102 -15.39 9.24 -12.79
C PRO A 102 -13.92 9.60 -12.60
N VAL A 103 -13.04 8.84 -13.25
CA VAL A 103 -11.60 9.07 -13.22
C VAL A 103 -11.11 9.22 -14.65
N SER A 104 -10.42 10.32 -14.91
CA SER A 104 -9.92 10.68 -16.22
C SER A 104 -8.42 10.42 -16.30
N PRO A 105 -7.87 10.18 -17.51
CA PRO A 105 -6.42 10.07 -17.66
C PRO A 105 -5.65 11.31 -17.20
N GLU A 106 -6.32 12.46 -17.07
CA GLU A 106 -5.67 13.69 -16.62
C GLU A 106 -5.67 13.83 -15.11
N ASP A 107 -6.42 13.00 -14.40
CA ASP A 107 -6.44 13.06 -12.94
C ASP A 107 -5.10 12.67 -12.36
N ILE A 108 -4.77 13.26 -11.20
CA ILE A 108 -3.53 12.95 -10.51
C ILE A 108 -3.73 11.78 -9.57
N VAL A 109 -2.77 10.90 -9.55
CA VAL A 109 -2.70 9.80 -8.59
C VAL A 109 -1.34 9.84 -7.91
N THR A 110 -1.27 9.20 -6.75
CA THR A 110 0.00 8.97 -6.05
C THR A 110 0.26 7.47 -6.07
N VAL A 111 1.44 7.09 -6.55
CA VAL A 111 1.89 5.70 -6.52
C VAL A 111 2.80 5.57 -5.31
N ILE A 112 2.43 4.70 -4.39
CA ILE A 112 3.19 4.45 -3.17
C ILE A 112 3.73 3.04 -3.25
N ARG A 113 5.06 2.92 -3.26
CA ARG A 113 5.72 1.62 -3.28
C ARG A 113 6.23 1.30 -1.89
N PHE A 114 6.12 0.05 -1.50
CA PHE A 114 6.50 -0.36 -0.14
C PHE A 114 7.12 -1.75 -0.14
N SER A 115 7.87 -2.01 0.92
CA SER A 115 8.48 -3.32 1.14
C SER A 115 8.14 -3.79 2.54
N GLN A 116 7.79 -5.06 2.66
CA GLN A 116 7.50 -5.65 3.95
C GLN A 116 8.78 -5.68 4.80
N ILE A 117 8.62 -5.33 6.08
CA ILE A 117 9.70 -5.48 7.04
C ILE A 117 9.63 -6.91 7.55
N VAL A 118 10.69 -7.65 7.31
CA VAL A 118 10.75 -9.06 7.69
C VAL A 118 11.86 -9.21 8.71
N GLU A 119 11.54 -9.76 9.86
CA GLU A 119 12.56 -10.01 10.86
C GLU A 119 13.43 -11.19 10.43
N PRO A 120 14.75 -11.06 10.58
CA PRO A 120 15.63 -12.20 10.28
C PRO A 120 15.27 -13.39 11.15
N PRO A 121 15.46 -14.60 10.68
CA PRO A 121 15.28 -15.79 11.52
C PRO A 121 16.14 -15.69 12.77
N GLY A 122 15.54 -15.94 13.93
CA GLY A 122 16.23 -15.86 15.21
C GLY A 122 16.29 -14.48 15.81
N ALA A 123 15.88 -13.45 15.10
CA ALA A 123 15.81 -12.09 15.63
C ALA A 123 14.46 -11.88 16.33
N HIS A 124 14.15 -12.78 17.21
CA HIS A 124 12.86 -12.80 17.85
C HIS A 124 12.92 -12.15 19.21
N PHE A 125 12.13 -11.15 19.42
CA PHE A 125 12.16 -10.39 20.65
C PHE A 125 10.93 -10.62 21.49
N GLY A 126 10.44 -11.57 21.31
CA GLY A 126 9.25 -11.80 21.91
C GLY A 126 9.07 -11.35 23.19
N ASN A 127 8.84 -11.29 23.46
CA ASN A 127 8.70 -11.20 24.37
C ASN A 127 9.41 -11.60 25.18
N GLY A 128 9.73 -11.04 25.13
CA GLY A 128 10.58 -11.24 25.89
C GLY A 128 11.50 -12.20 25.84
N GLU A 129 12.03 -12.38 25.62
CA GLU A 129 12.85 -13.13 25.56
C GLU A 129 13.81 -12.86 25.01
N THR A 130 14.39 -12.64 25.24
CA THR A 130 15.29 -12.33 24.68
C THR A 130 16.07 -12.62 24.33
N PRO A 131 16.40 -12.60 24.15
CA PRO A 131 17.25 -12.57 23.51
C PRO A 131 18.07 -12.54 23.32
N ARG A 132 18.34 -12.28 23.44
CA ARG A 132 18.87 -11.94 22.97
C ARG A 132 19.48 -12.11 22.76
N HIS A 133 19.67 -12.07 22.75
CA HIS A 133 19.90 -11.93 22.17
C HIS A 133 20.15 -12.09 22.02
N ASN A 134 20.33 -12.16 22.28
CA ASN A 134 20.36 -12.04 21.84
C ASN A 134 20.40 -11.96 21.53
#